data_6eb3fdeef028c2a212448dd2e7e887e1
#
_entry.id   6eb3fdeef028c2a212448dd2e7e887e1
#
_cell.length_a   1.000
_cell.length_b   1.000
_cell.length_c   1.000
_cell.angle_alpha   90.00
_cell.angle_beta   90.00
_cell.angle_gamma   90.00
#
_symmetry.space_group_name_H-M   'P 1'
#
loop_
_entity.id
_entity.type
_entity.pdbx_description
1 polymer ?
#
loop_
_entity_poly.entity_id
_entity_poly.type
_entity_poly.pdbx_seq_one_letter_code
_entity_poly.pdbx_strand_id
1 'polypeptide(L)'
;LDKIDIPADVRKLNVGQLQSLADELRADMIYNVSLTGGHLGAGLGVVELTTAIHYVFNTPDDKLIWDVGHQCYPHKILTGRRDKMKTIRKGGGLAGFTKRKESEYDPFGAGHSSTSISAGLGMAVARDLKDVESDQNVVAVIGDGAMSAGMAYEAMNNAGALNSRLIVILNDNDMSIAPPVGAMSAYLARLLSSRSYLNLRDFAKNIVGKLPRTISSTAKKAEEYARGMATGGTLFEELGFYYVGPVDGHNMEHLIPVLKNVRDAGSGPILVHVVTQKGKGYSHAENAADK
;
A
#
# COMPACT_ATOMS: atom_id res chain seq x y z
N LEU A 1 2.66 15.91 -14.93
CA LEU A 1 2.44 16.35 -13.55
C LEU A 1 1.75 17.72 -13.49
N ASP A 2 2.03 18.63 -14.42
CA ASP A 2 1.47 20.01 -14.44
C ASP A 2 -0.06 20.08 -14.62
N LYS A 3 -0.69 18.99 -15.00
CA LYS A 3 -2.16 18.85 -15.14
C LYS A 3 -2.80 18.10 -13.99
N ILE A 4 -2.04 17.79 -12.95
CA ILE A 4 -2.47 16.96 -11.82
C ILE A 4 -2.34 17.77 -10.54
N ASP A 5 -3.46 18.23 -10.03
CA ASP A 5 -3.53 18.92 -8.75
C ASP A 5 -4.02 17.99 -7.64
N ILE A 6 -5.00 17.15 -7.94
CA ILE A 6 -5.65 16.27 -6.96
C ILE A 6 -5.86 14.85 -7.54
N PRO A 7 -6.11 13.84 -6.71
CA PRO A 7 -6.34 12.46 -7.15
C PRO A 7 -7.45 12.29 -8.20
N ALA A 8 -8.45 13.17 -8.22
CA ALA A 8 -9.48 13.15 -9.25
C ALA A 8 -8.91 13.35 -10.67
N ASP A 9 -7.79 14.07 -10.81
CA ASP A 9 -7.11 14.25 -12.10
C ASP A 9 -6.31 13.00 -12.49
N VAL A 10 -5.71 12.31 -11.52
CA VAL A 10 -5.03 11.03 -11.76
C VAL A 10 -6.00 10.00 -12.34
N ARG A 11 -7.24 9.96 -11.84
CA ARG A 11 -8.27 9.02 -12.31
C ARG A 11 -8.74 9.24 -13.75
N LYS A 12 -8.44 10.40 -14.35
CA LYS A 12 -8.76 10.71 -15.76
C LYS A 12 -7.73 10.17 -16.75
N LEU A 13 -6.56 9.72 -16.26
CA LEU A 13 -5.45 9.27 -17.09
C LEU A 13 -5.66 7.84 -17.61
N ASN A 14 -5.08 7.51 -18.74
CA ASN A 14 -4.93 6.14 -19.19
C ASN A 14 -3.65 5.51 -18.62
N VAL A 15 -3.49 4.19 -18.71
CA VAL A 15 -2.36 3.45 -18.12
C VAL A 15 -1.00 3.93 -18.60
N GLY A 16 -0.85 4.26 -19.89
CA GLY A 16 0.40 4.80 -20.42
C GLY A 16 0.76 6.19 -19.85
N GLN A 17 -0.26 7.03 -19.61
CA GLN A 17 -0.08 8.33 -18.98
C GLN A 17 0.26 8.20 -17.47
N LEU A 18 -0.22 7.15 -16.80
CA LEU A 18 0.14 6.89 -15.40
C LEU A 18 1.62 6.58 -15.25
N GLN A 19 2.22 5.85 -16.21
CA GLN A 19 3.67 5.61 -16.20
C GLN A 19 4.46 6.91 -16.35
N SER A 20 4.07 7.76 -17.29
CA SER A 20 4.69 9.08 -17.46
C SER A 20 4.53 9.96 -16.22
N LEU A 21 3.35 9.91 -15.57
CA LEU A 21 3.11 10.60 -14.30
C LEU A 21 4.04 10.10 -13.19
N ALA A 22 4.25 8.80 -13.09
CA ALA A 22 5.16 8.22 -12.09
C ALA A 22 6.61 8.70 -12.31
N ASP A 23 7.06 8.80 -13.54
CA ASP A 23 8.41 9.27 -13.87
C ASP A 23 8.57 10.77 -13.56
N GLU A 24 7.58 11.60 -13.89
CA GLU A 24 7.56 13.02 -13.54
C GLU A 24 7.48 13.25 -12.02
N LEU A 25 6.66 12.46 -11.32
CA LEU A 25 6.51 12.50 -9.87
C LEU A 25 7.84 12.15 -9.17
N ARG A 26 8.54 11.14 -9.68
CA ARG A 26 9.87 10.75 -9.20
C ARG A 26 10.88 11.89 -9.36
N ALA A 27 10.92 12.50 -10.55
CA ALA A 27 11.83 13.61 -10.83
C ALA A 27 11.55 14.83 -9.93
N ASP A 28 10.28 15.21 -9.77
CA ASP A 28 9.85 16.32 -8.88
C ASP A 28 10.24 16.07 -7.42
N MET A 29 10.05 14.82 -6.96
CA MET A 29 10.42 14.43 -5.60
C MET A 29 11.93 14.46 -5.39
N ILE A 30 12.73 13.94 -6.30
CA ILE A 30 14.21 14.00 -6.23
C ILE A 30 14.66 15.46 -6.15
N TYR A 31 14.14 16.32 -7.02
CA TYR A 31 14.46 17.74 -7.01
C TYR A 31 14.14 18.41 -5.67
N ASN A 32 12.91 18.27 -5.17
CA ASN A 32 12.50 18.91 -3.92
C ASN A 32 13.28 18.39 -2.72
N VAL A 33 13.49 17.07 -2.60
CA VAL A 33 14.21 16.48 -1.46
C VAL A 33 15.69 16.78 -1.52
N SER A 34 16.29 16.99 -2.70
CA SER A 34 17.69 17.47 -2.78
C SER A 34 17.90 18.84 -2.14
N LEU A 35 16.85 19.68 -2.09
CA LEU A 35 16.88 21.02 -1.47
C LEU A 35 16.56 21.04 0.02
N THR A 36 15.84 20.04 0.50
CA THR A 36 15.27 20.05 1.87
C THR A 36 15.81 18.94 2.76
N GLY A 37 16.36 17.89 2.17
CA GLY A 37 16.56 16.60 2.83
C GLY A 37 15.23 15.89 3.11
N GLY A 38 15.29 14.63 3.50
CA GLY A 38 14.10 13.86 3.85
C GLY A 38 14.18 12.37 3.49
N HIS A 39 13.02 11.71 3.50
CA HIS A 39 12.90 10.28 3.27
C HIS A 39 12.83 9.97 1.76
N LEU A 40 13.94 10.16 1.05
CA LEU A 40 13.97 10.02 -0.40
C LEU A 40 13.74 8.57 -0.85
N GLY A 41 14.56 7.65 -0.38
CA GLY A 41 14.53 6.25 -0.82
C GLY A 41 13.18 5.56 -0.56
N ALA A 42 12.59 5.80 0.61
CA ALA A 42 11.27 5.26 0.96
C ALA A 42 10.16 5.80 0.05
N GLY A 43 10.18 7.11 -0.24
CA GLY A 43 9.22 7.73 -1.16
C GLY A 43 9.39 7.24 -2.60
N LEU A 44 10.63 7.09 -3.09
CA LEU A 44 10.92 6.57 -4.44
C LEU A 44 10.42 5.13 -4.63
N GLY A 45 10.50 4.32 -3.56
CA GLY A 45 10.03 2.93 -3.59
C GLY A 45 8.52 2.78 -3.76
N VAL A 46 7.73 3.82 -3.53
CA VAL A 46 6.26 3.74 -3.59
C VAL A 46 5.61 4.70 -4.59
N VAL A 47 6.37 5.21 -5.56
CA VAL A 47 5.84 6.14 -6.56
C VAL A 47 4.73 5.49 -7.38
N GLU A 48 4.97 4.34 -7.97
CA GLU A 48 3.99 3.58 -8.75
C GLU A 48 2.82 3.12 -7.88
N LEU A 49 3.12 2.60 -6.70
CA LEU A 49 2.09 2.17 -5.73
C LEU A 49 1.18 3.33 -5.35
N THR A 50 1.72 4.50 -5.03
CA THR A 50 0.95 5.70 -4.68
C THR A 50 0.07 6.15 -5.84
N THR A 51 0.63 6.17 -7.05
CA THR A 51 -0.09 6.52 -8.28
C THR A 51 -1.25 5.55 -8.52
N ALA A 52 -1.01 4.24 -8.39
CA ALA A 52 -2.03 3.21 -8.55
C ALA A 52 -3.14 3.30 -7.49
N ILE A 53 -2.78 3.57 -6.22
CA ILE A 53 -3.77 3.76 -5.14
C ILE A 53 -4.68 4.94 -5.47
N HIS A 54 -4.14 6.11 -5.82
CA HIS A 54 -4.94 7.30 -6.14
C HIS A 54 -5.72 7.18 -7.46
N TYR A 55 -5.28 6.31 -8.36
CA TYR A 55 -6.03 5.98 -9.57
C TYR A 55 -7.22 5.07 -9.29
N VAL A 56 -7.09 4.12 -8.35
CA VAL A 56 -8.11 3.11 -8.09
C VAL A 56 -9.12 3.55 -7.03
N PHE A 57 -8.64 4.12 -5.92
CA PHE A 57 -9.47 4.51 -4.78
C PHE A 57 -9.91 5.96 -4.85
N ASN A 58 -11.14 6.23 -4.41
CA ASN A 58 -11.74 7.56 -4.46
C ASN A 58 -11.38 8.39 -3.22
N THR A 59 -10.07 8.67 -3.03
CA THR A 59 -9.64 9.57 -1.95
C THR A 59 -10.10 11.02 -2.22
N PRO A 60 -10.50 11.79 -1.19
CA PRO A 60 -10.40 11.52 0.27
C PRO A 60 -11.60 10.78 0.87
N ASP A 61 -12.65 10.44 0.07
CA ASP A 61 -13.78 9.67 0.57
C ASP A 61 -13.30 8.31 1.07
N ASP A 62 -12.61 7.54 0.23
CA ASP A 62 -11.82 6.40 0.68
C ASP A 62 -10.68 6.86 1.58
N LYS A 63 -10.50 6.19 2.73
CA LYS A 63 -9.51 6.58 3.74
C LYS A 63 -8.18 5.88 3.47
N LEU A 64 -7.14 6.67 3.17
CA LEU A 64 -5.78 6.17 2.95
C LEU A 64 -4.88 6.53 4.13
N ILE A 65 -4.35 5.52 4.80
CA ILE A 65 -3.48 5.66 5.97
C ILE A 65 -2.09 5.13 5.63
N TRP A 66 -1.08 5.95 5.86
CA TRP A 66 0.32 5.59 5.69
C TRP A 66 0.95 5.25 7.05
N ASP A 67 1.46 4.04 7.22
CA ASP A 67 2.20 3.68 8.43
C ASP A 67 3.50 4.47 8.52
N VAL A 68 3.82 4.99 9.69
CA VAL A 68 4.89 5.99 9.91
C VAL A 68 4.66 7.26 9.09
N GLY A 69 4.36 7.14 7.82
CA GLY A 69 4.17 8.23 6.87
C GLY A 69 5.45 8.78 6.25
N HIS A 70 6.59 8.11 6.42
CA HIS A 70 7.87 8.51 5.84
C HIS A 70 7.90 8.35 4.31
N GLN A 71 7.08 7.47 3.75
CA GLN A 71 6.92 7.23 2.30
C GLN A 71 5.83 8.11 1.67
N CYS A 72 5.24 9.07 2.39
CA CYS A 72 4.07 9.83 1.92
C CYS A 72 4.39 11.00 0.95
N TYR A 73 5.61 11.19 0.50
CA TYR A 73 5.96 12.34 -0.35
C TYR A 73 5.23 12.32 -1.70
N PRO A 74 5.18 11.19 -2.44
CA PRO A 74 4.36 11.11 -3.66
C PRO A 74 2.88 11.41 -3.39
N HIS A 75 2.35 10.92 -2.28
CA HIS A 75 0.99 11.22 -1.84
C HIS A 75 0.76 12.72 -1.62
N LYS A 76 1.69 13.43 -0.97
CA LYS A 76 1.57 14.89 -0.77
C LYS A 76 1.57 15.64 -2.09
N ILE A 77 2.41 15.26 -3.05
CA ILE A 77 2.48 15.87 -4.37
C ILE A 77 1.14 15.69 -5.10
N LEU A 78 0.59 14.48 -5.13
CA LEU A 78 -0.66 14.16 -5.81
C LEU A 78 -1.93 14.67 -5.11
N THR A 79 -1.79 15.28 -3.94
CA THR A 79 -2.92 15.77 -3.11
C THR A 79 -2.83 17.28 -2.84
N GLY A 80 -2.44 18.05 -3.85
CA GLY A 80 -2.50 19.50 -3.85
C GLY A 80 -1.38 20.20 -3.06
N ARG A 81 -0.30 19.48 -2.69
CA ARG A 81 0.79 20.06 -1.89
C ARG A 81 2.11 20.19 -2.64
N ARG A 82 2.11 19.98 -3.97
CA ARG A 82 3.30 20.01 -4.82
C ARG A 82 4.11 21.31 -4.64
N ASP A 83 3.46 22.44 -4.76
CA ASP A 83 4.15 23.77 -4.69
C ASP A 83 4.80 24.03 -3.34
N LYS A 84 4.32 23.37 -2.29
CA LYS A 84 4.84 23.46 -0.93
C LYS A 84 5.95 22.44 -0.62
N MET A 85 6.24 21.50 -1.51
CA MET A 85 7.24 20.44 -1.25
C MET A 85 8.62 20.99 -0.90
N LYS A 86 9.03 22.13 -1.48
CA LYS A 86 10.27 22.84 -1.12
C LYS A 86 10.32 23.34 0.33
N THR A 87 9.24 23.23 1.09
CA THR A 87 9.17 23.57 2.50
C THR A 87 9.09 22.36 3.42
N ILE A 88 9.13 21.15 2.87
CA ILE A 88 8.96 19.93 3.66
C ILE A 88 10.04 19.83 4.74
N ARG A 89 9.64 19.44 5.96
CA ARG A 89 10.48 19.36 7.17
C ARG A 89 11.09 20.69 7.65
N LYS A 90 10.69 21.83 7.06
CA LYS A 90 11.10 23.17 7.54
C LYS A 90 10.06 23.72 8.53
N GLY A 91 10.48 24.57 9.43
CA GLY A 91 9.57 25.25 10.36
C GLY A 91 8.50 26.04 9.62
N GLY A 92 7.23 25.82 9.96
CA GLY A 92 6.09 26.43 9.27
C GLY A 92 5.73 25.82 7.90
N GLY A 93 6.54 24.87 7.41
CA GLY A 93 6.30 24.16 6.15
C GLY A 93 5.56 22.84 6.32
N LEU A 94 5.61 22.02 5.27
CA LEU A 94 5.00 20.68 5.29
C LEU A 94 5.73 19.75 6.27
N ALA A 95 4.96 18.94 7.01
CA ALA A 95 5.51 17.87 7.84
C ALA A 95 6.12 16.78 6.98
N GLY A 96 7.14 16.10 7.50
CA GLY A 96 7.77 14.94 6.84
C GLY A 96 6.93 13.65 6.86
N PHE A 97 5.76 13.69 7.53
CA PHE A 97 4.79 12.59 7.67
C PHE A 97 3.39 13.09 7.32
N THR A 98 2.41 12.20 7.23
CA THR A 98 1.00 12.61 7.08
C THR A 98 0.54 13.37 8.31
N LYS A 99 -0.28 14.41 8.09
CA LYS A 99 -0.75 15.30 9.17
C LYS A 99 -2.16 15.81 8.88
N ARG A 100 -3.13 15.44 9.70
CA ARG A 100 -4.56 15.78 9.52
C ARG A 100 -4.83 17.28 9.32
N LYS A 101 -4.01 18.15 9.94
CA LYS A 101 -4.17 19.61 9.79
C LYS A 101 -3.65 20.17 8.47
N GLU A 102 -2.93 19.37 7.68
CA GLU A 102 -2.39 19.81 6.39
C GLU A 102 -3.35 19.56 5.24
N SER A 103 -4.11 18.48 5.28
CA SER A 103 -4.92 18.03 4.15
C SER A 103 -6.04 17.10 4.59
N GLU A 104 -7.18 17.19 3.92
CA GLU A 104 -8.29 16.23 4.04
C GLU A 104 -7.90 14.81 3.56
N TYR A 105 -6.87 14.70 2.72
CA TYR A 105 -6.31 13.45 2.25
C TYR A 105 -5.46 12.72 3.30
N ASP A 106 -5.18 13.34 4.43
CA ASP A 106 -4.46 12.76 5.56
C ASP A 106 -5.45 12.43 6.71
N PRO A 107 -6.26 11.36 6.63
CA PRO A 107 -7.29 11.05 7.64
C PRO A 107 -6.68 10.70 9.00
N PHE A 108 -5.39 10.31 9.03
CA PHE A 108 -4.64 9.95 10.23
C PHE A 108 -3.28 10.62 10.24
N GLY A 109 -2.91 11.21 11.38
CA GLY A 109 -1.57 11.75 11.60
C GLY A 109 -0.61 10.62 11.99
N ALA A 110 0.54 10.56 11.32
CA ALA A 110 1.51 9.49 11.50
C ALA A 110 2.85 10.01 12.06
N GLY A 111 3.84 9.14 12.16
CA GLY A 111 5.17 9.37 12.73
C GLY A 111 5.68 8.19 13.55
N HIS A 112 4.77 7.40 14.13
CA HIS A 112 5.07 6.16 14.82
C HIS A 112 4.71 4.94 13.97
N SER A 113 5.56 3.90 13.96
CA SER A 113 5.35 2.67 13.21
C SER A 113 4.23 1.81 13.78
N SER A 114 3.68 0.95 12.95
CA SER A 114 2.76 -0.14 13.31
C SER A 114 1.36 0.30 13.76
N THR A 115 0.99 1.56 13.52
CA THR A 115 -0.27 2.15 13.99
C THR A 115 -1.37 2.14 12.92
N SER A 116 -1.01 1.98 11.65
CA SER A 116 -1.92 2.17 10.51
C SER A 116 -3.08 1.17 10.45
N ILE A 117 -2.80 -0.11 10.74
CA ILE A 117 -3.84 -1.16 10.71
C ILE A 117 -4.87 -0.91 11.81
N SER A 118 -4.42 -0.57 13.03
CA SER A 118 -5.31 -0.27 14.15
C SER A 118 -6.16 0.97 13.89
N ALA A 119 -5.55 2.04 13.37
CA ALA A 119 -6.28 3.24 12.98
C ALA A 119 -7.28 2.97 11.85
N GLY A 120 -6.87 2.18 10.85
CA GLY A 120 -7.73 1.75 9.75
C GLY A 120 -8.90 0.91 10.21
N LEU A 121 -8.66 -0.03 11.11
CA LEU A 121 -9.73 -0.84 11.71
C LEU A 121 -10.75 0.04 12.44
N GLY A 122 -10.29 1.01 13.24
CA GLY A 122 -11.17 1.95 13.91
C GLY A 122 -12.05 2.75 12.94
N MET A 123 -11.49 3.16 11.79
CA MET A 123 -12.25 3.86 10.74
C MET A 123 -13.24 2.92 10.03
N ALA A 124 -12.86 1.67 9.76
CA ALA A 124 -13.73 0.67 9.17
C ALA A 124 -14.91 0.34 10.08
N VAL A 125 -14.65 0.11 11.36
CA VAL A 125 -15.70 -0.12 12.37
C VAL A 125 -16.62 1.10 12.49
N ALA A 126 -16.07 2.32 12.50
CA ALA A 126 -16.88 3.54 12.56
C ALA A 126 -17.77 3.72 11.31
N ARG A 127 -17.31 3.32 10.13
CA ARG A 127 -18.13 3.25 8.92
C ARG A 127 -19.27 2.25 9.09
N ASP A 128 -18.95 1.03 9.52
CA ASP A 128 -19.91 -0.07 9.64
C ASP A 128 -21.00 0.24 10.70
N LEU A 129 -20.63 0.94 11.79
CA LEU A 129 -21.56 1.36 12.85
C LEU A 129 -22.51 2.51 12.44
N LYS A 130 -22.22 3.24 11.37
CA LYS A 130 -23.08 4.35 10.91
C LYS A 130 -24.34 3.88 10.22
N ASP A 131 -24.55 2.59 10.08
CA ASP A 131 -25.72 1.96 9.43
C ASP A 131 -26.05 2.54 8.04
N VAL A 132 -25.00 2.95 7.33
CA VAL A 132 -25.08 3.47 5.96
C VAL A 132 -24.45 2.39 5.07
N GLU A 133 -25.15 1.96 4.04
CA GLU A 133 -24.54 1.21 2.93
C GLU A 133 -23.45 2.10 2.28
N SER A 134 -22.25 1.99 2.80
CA SER A 134 -21.12 2.81 2.38
C SER A 134 -20.13 1.99 1.60
N ASP A 135 -19.94 2.37 0.34
CA ASP A 135 -18.89 1.81 -0.53
C ASP A 135 -17.48 2.33 -0.14
N GLN A 136 -17.38 3.13 0.94
CA GLN A 136 -16.12 3.72 1.37
C GLN A 136 -15.11 2.65 1.75
N ASN A 137 -13.96 2.68 1.11
CA ASN A 137 -12.84 1.82 1.46
C ASN A 137 -11.96 2.46 2.53
N VAL A 138 -11.34 1.60 3.34
CA VAL A 138 -10.27 1.99 4.26
C VAL A 138 -9.04 1.21 3.87
N VAL A 139 -7.98 1.93 3.51
CA VAL A 139 -6.71 1.38 3.01
C VAL A 139 -5.60 1.78 3.96
N ALA A 140 -4.89 0.81 4.53
CA ALA A 140 -3.72 1.01 5.37
C ALA A 140 -2.48 0.48 4.65
N VAL A 141 -1.49 1.35 4.37
CA VAL A 141 -0.21 0.96 3.79
C VAL A 141 0.81 0.84 4.90
N ILE A 142 1.39 -0.35 5.06
CA ILE A 142 2.35 -0.67 6.11
C ILE A 142 3.61 -1.32 5.51
N GLY A 143 4.79 -0.93 5.98
CA GLY A 143 6.04 -1.58 5.59
C GLY A 143 6.28 -2.89 6.35
N ASP A 144 7.06 -3.80 5.74
CA ASP A 144 7.47 -5.09 6.31
C ASP A 144 8.10 -4.96 7.70
N GLY A 145 8.99 -3.99 7.89
CA GLY A 145 9.60 -3.72 9.21
C GLY A 145 8.59 -3.32 10.28
N ALA A 146 7.52 -2.60 9.92
CA ALA A 146 6.46 -2.19 10.85
C ALA A 146 5.49 -3.32 11.20
N MET A 147 5.43 -4.38 10.40
CA MET A 147 4.62 -5.58 10.68
C MET A 147 5.16 -6.40 11.86
N SER A 148 6.36 -6.14 12.34
CA SER A 148 6.98 -6.90 13.45
C SER A 148 6.44 -6.52 14.84
N ALA A 149 5.72 -5.41 14.98
CA ALA A 149 5.24 -4.93 16.28
C ALA A 149 3.90 -5.55 16.71
N GLY A 150 3.72 -5.76 18.01
CA GLY A 150 2.54 -6.40 18.59
C GLY A 150 1.22 -5.71 18.21
N MET A 151 1.20 -4.37 18.11
CA MET A 151 0.00 -3.61 17.74
C MET A 151 -0.53 -3.99 16.34
N ALA A 152 0.36 -4.28 15.38
CA ALA A 152 -0.05 -4.73 14.05
C ALA A 152 -0.78 -6.08 14.12
N TYR A 153 -0.26 -7.03 14.90
CA TYR A 153 -0.88 -8.34 15.10
C TYR A 153 -2.21 -8.26 15.83
N GLU A 154 -2.28 -7.45 16.88
CA GLU A 154 -3.51 -7.21 17.61
C GLU A 154 -4.59 -6.64 16.70
N ALA A 155 -4.25 -5.64 15.89
CA ALA A 155 -5.16 -5.05 14.94
C ALA A 155 -5.63 -6.04 13.86
N MET A 156 -4.72 -6.86 13.32
CA MET A 156 -5.08 -7.91 12.36
C MET A 156 -6.01 -8.96 12.98
N ASN A 157 -5.67 -9.45 14.18
CA ASN A 157 -6.52 -10.41 14.90
C ASN A 157 -7.93 -9.88 15.11
N ASN A 158 -8.08 -8.61 15.51
CA ASN A 158 -9.38 -7.98 15.70
C ASN A 158 -10.10 -7.76 14.35
N ALA A 159 -9.40 -7.34 13.30
CA ALA A 159 -9.99 -7.13 11.98
C ALA A 159 -10.59 -8.43 11.41
N GLY A 160 -9.85 -9.55 11.55
CA GLY A 160 -10.33 -10.86 11.16
C GLY A 160 -11.54 -11.34 11.96
N ALA A 161 -11.47 -11.19 13.30
CA ALA A 161 -12.57 -11.58 14.18
C ALA A 161 -13.87 -10.79 13.90
N LEU A 162 -13.75 -9.48 13.59
CA LEU A 162 -14.87 -8.61 13.24
C LEU A 162 -15.31 -8.77 11.78
N ASN A 163 -14.53 -9.43 10.94
CA ASN A 163 -14.73 -9.53 9.50
C ASN A 163 -14.90 -8.14 8.83
N SER A 164 -14.23 -7.12 9.38
CA SER A 164 -14.35 -5.75 8.91
C SER A 164 -13.70 -5.56 7.55
N ARG A 165 -14.36 -4.82 6.67
CA ARG A 165 -13.84 -4.46 5.35
C ARG A 165 -12.70 -3.45 5.49
N LEU A 166 -11.48 -3.97 5.60
CA LEU A 166 -10.22 -3.24 5.68
C LEU A 166 -9.24 -3.79 4.65
N ILE A 167 -8.61 -2.92 3.88
CA ILE A 167 -7.57 -3.27 2.92
C ILE A 167 -6.21 -2.90 3.53
N VAL A 168 -5.38 -3.89 3.77
CA VAL A 168 -3.99 -3.71 4.21
C VAL A 168 -3.07 -3.94 3.04
N ILE A 169 -2.27 -2.95 2.67
CA ILE A 169 -1.22 -3.07 1.66
C ILE A 169 0.11 -3.22 2.40
N LEU A 170 0.64 -4.43 2.40
CA LEU A 170 1.98 -4.72 2.90
C LEU A 170 2.99 -4.33 1.81
N ASN A 171 3.71 -3.23 2.05
CA ASN A 171 4.81 -2.78 1.19
C ASN A 171 6.11 -3.44 1.65
N ASP A 172 6.46 -4.54 1.01
CA ASP A 172 7.65 -5.33 1.30
C ASP A 172 8.81 -4.88 0.40
N ASN A 173 9.83 -4.30 0.99
CA ASN A 173 11.03 -3.86 0.27
C ASN A 173 12.32 -4.46 0.84
N ASP A 174 12.21 -5.46 1.71
CA ASP A 174 13.30 -6.18 2.38
C ASP A 174 14.31 -5.24 3.08
N MET A 175 13.83 -4.05 3.49
CA MET A 175 14.68 -2.99 4.05
C MET A 175 14.02 -2.35 5.26
N SER A 176 14.64 -2.54 6.43
CA SER A 176 14.40 -1.73 7.62
C SER A 176 15.60 -0.83 7.92
N ILE A 177 15.52 0.03 8.96
CA ILE A 177 16.65 0.86 9.44
C ILE A 177 17.83 0.00 9.85
N ALA A 178 17.57 -1.24 10.30
CA ALA A 178 18.56 -2.28 10.58
C ALA A 178 18.23 -3.53 9.77
N PRO A 179 19.16 -4.47 9.57
CA PRO A 179 18.86 -5.76 8.94
C PRO A 179 17.62 -6.38 9.58
N PRO A 180 16.67 -6.89 8.77
CA PRO A 180 15.44 -7.44 9.30
C PRO A 180 15.71 -8.61 10.23
N VAL A 181 15.12 -8.59 11.41
CA VAL A 181 15.28 -9.62 12.44
C VAL A 181 13.93 -10.18 12.86
N GLY A 182 13.94 -11.44 13.32
CA GLY A 182 12.77 -12.10 13.86
C GLY A 182 12.06 -13.03 12.89
N ALA A 183 11.09 -13.77 13.44
CA ALA A 183 10.38 -14.81 12.72
C ALA A 183 9.53 -14.27 11.57
N MET A 184 8.99 -13.06 11.69
CA MET A 184 8.19 -12.45 10.63
C MET A 184 9.02 -12.15 9.39
N SER A 185 10.20 -11.53 9.54
CA SER A 185 11.10 -11.26 8.41
C SER A 185 11.55 -12.55 7.72
N ALA A 186 11.89 -13.58 8.50
CA ALA A 186 12.18 -14.91 7.96
C ALA A 186 10.99 -15.56 7.26
N TYR A 187 9.76 -15.28 7.72
CA TYR A 187 8.52 -15.75 7.10
C TYR A 187 8.28 -15.05 5.76
N LEU A 188 8.38 -13.72 5.70
CA LEU A 188 8.23 -12.94 4.47
C LEU A 188 9.29 -13.32 3.43
N ALA A 189 10.55 -13.46 3.83
CA ALA A 189 11.65 -13.92 2.95
C ALA A 189 11.36 -15.32 2.36
N ARG A 190 10.77 -16.23 3.15
CA ARG A 190 10.32 -17.55 2.63
C ARG A 190 9.17 -17.45 1.65
N LEU A 191 8.22 -16.52 1.88
CA LEU A 191 7.14 -16.25 0.92
C LEU A 191 7.70 -15.83 -0.43
N LEU A 192 8.66 -14.90 -0.44
CA LEU A 192 9.30 -14.40 -1.65
C LEU A 192 10.18 -15.44 -2.36
N SER A 193 10.88 -16.29 -1.59
CA SER A 193 11.80 -17.32 -2.13
C SER A 193 11.09 -18.61 -2.56
N SER A 194 9.79 -18.75 -2.28
CA SER A 194 9.07 -19.98 -2.62
C SER A 194 8.95 -20.16 -4.14
N ARG A 195 9.07 -21.43 -4.62
CA ARG A 195 8.89 -21.77 -6.04
C ARG A 195 7.52 -21.33 -6.59
N SER A 196 6.53 -21.18 -5.73
CA SER A 196 5.22 -20.62 -6.07
C SER A 196 5.29 -19.17 -6.55
N TYR A 197 6.22 -18.35 -6.02
CA TYR A 197 6.42 -16.99 -6.51
C TYR A 197 6.87 -16.95 -7.97
N LEU A 198 7.80 -17.82 -8.35
CA LEU A 198 8.29 -17.92 -9.74
C LEU A 198 7.20 -18.43 -10.70
N ASN A 199 6.36 -19.36 -10.24
CA ASN A 199 5.24 -19.87 -11.01
C ASN A 199 4.04 -18.89 -11.04
N LEU A 200 3.84 -18.08 -10.00
CA LEU A 200 2.76 -17.09 -9.94
C LEU A 200 3.00 -15.91 -10.88
N ARG A 201 4.25 -15.53 -11.13
CA ARG A 201 4.62 -14.56 -12.16
C ARG A 201 4.16 -15.00 -13.56
N ASP A 202 4.24 -16.31 -13.84
CA ASP A 202 3.75 -16.88 -15.09
C ASP A 202 2.24 -17.15 -15.06
N PHE A 203 1.67 -17.43 -13.90
CA PHE A 203 0.23 -17.64 -13.69
C PHE A 203 -0.57 -16.32 -13.72
N ALA A 204 -0.03 -15.23 -13.16
CA ALA A 204 -0.64 -13.90 -13.25
C ALA A 204 -0.74 -13.40 -14.70
N LYS A 205 0.21 -13.76 -15.57
CA LYS A 205 0.12 -13.49 -17.01
C LYS A 205 -1.06 -14.20 -17.68
N ASN A 206 -1.53 -15.32 -17.13
CA ASN A 206 -2.58 -16.15 -17.70
C ASN A 206 -3.99 -15.92 -17.11
N ILE A 207 -4.11 -15.23 -15.95
CA ILE A 207 -5.40 -15.04 -15.24
C ILE A 207 -6.10 -13.70 -15.55
N VAL A 208 -5.43 -12.74 -16.19
CA VAL A 208 -6.01 -11.43 -16.54
C VAL A 208 -7.30 -11.54 -17.38
N GLY A 209 -7.75 -12.74 -17.77
CA GLY A 209 -8.90 -12.91 -18.62
C GLY A 209 -10.03 -13.86 -18.17
N LYS A 210 -9.90 -14.63 -17.07
CA LYS A 210 -10.88 -15.71 -16.79
C LYS A 210 -11.12 -15.98 -15.29
N LEU A 211 -11.88 -15.14 -14.60
CA LEU A 211 -12.50 -15.55 -13.31
C LEU A 211 -14.02 -15.56 -13.43
N PRO A 212 -14.69 -16.70 -13.18
CA PRO A 212 -16.16 -16.79 -13.13
C PRO A 212 -16.67 -16.15 -11.83
N ARG A 213 -17.79 -15.42 -11.94
CA ARG A 213 -18.41 -14.62 -10.86
C ARG A 213 -19.22 -15.40 -9.82
N THR A 214 -19.22 -16.72 -9.82
CA THR A 214 -20.09 -17.51 -8.93
C THR A 214 -19.36 -18.71 -8.34
N ILE A 215 -18.88 -18.58 -7.10
CA ILE A 215 -18.44 -19.72 -6.29
C ILE A 215 -19.06 -19.61 -4.89
N SER A 216 -19.70 -20.71 -4.41
CA SER A 216 -20.33 -20.80 -3.10
C SER A 216 -19.31 -20.71 -1.97
N SER A 217 -19.72 -20.21 -0.78
CA SER A 217 -18.86 -19.89 0.37
C SER A 217 -17.96 -21.05 0.84
N THR A 218 -18.38 -22.28 0.67
CA THR A 218 -17.63 -23.48 1.11
C THR A 218 -16.51 -23.86 0.14
N ALA A 219 -16.74 -23.72 -1.18
CA ALA A 219 -15.71 -23.91 -2.18
C ALA A 219 -14.63 -22.82 -2.11
N LYS A 220 -15.03 -21.59 -1.75
CA LYS A 220 -14.13 -20.45 -1.56
C LYS A 220 -13.13 -20.69 -0.41
N LYS A 221 -13.59 -21.19 0.74
CA LYS A 221 -12.73 -21.55 1.87
C LYS A 221 -11.74 -22.69 1.56
N ALA A 222 -12.16 -23.71 0.82
CA ALA A 222 -11.28 -24.80 0.43
C ALA A 222 -10.20 -24.35 -0.58
N GLU A 223 -10.56 -23.45 -1.51
CA GLU A 223 -9.63 -22.85 -2.47
C GLU A 223 -8.65 -21.90 -1.77
N GLU A 224 -9.11 -21.11 -0.79
CA GLU A 224 -8.27 -20.23 0.06
C GLU A 224 -7.24 -21.05 0.84
N TYR A 225 -7.67 -22.17 1.44
CA TYR A 225 -6.78 -23.07 2.19
C TYR A 225 -5.73 -23.74 1.30
N ALA A 226 -6.13 -24.21 0.13
CA ALA A 226 -5.22 -24.83 -0.85
C ALA A 226 -4.23 -23.79 -1.42
N ARG A 227 -4.68 -22.55 -1.64
CA ARG A 227 -3.84 -21.44 -2.09
C ARG A 227 -2.85 -21.02 -1.01
N GLY A 228 -3.29 -20.84 0.24
CA GLY A 228 -2.45 -20.51 1.38
C GLY A 228 -1.33 -21.53 1.60
N MET A 229 -1.65 -22.81 1.51
CA MET A 229 -0.64 -23.89 1.57
C MET A 229 0.35 -23.86 0.40
N ALA A 230 -0.08 -23.44 -0.79
CA ALA A 230 0.75 -23.37 -1.98
C ALA A 230 1.60 -22.08 -2.04
N THR A 231 1.09 -20.95 -1.53
CA THR A 231 1.74 -19.63 -1.62
C THR A 231 2.42 -19.17 -0.32
N GLY A 232 2.17 -19.84 0.81
CA GLY A 232 2.71 -19.47 2.12
C GLY A 232 1.97 -18.31 2.81
N GLY A 233 0.79 -17.91 2.31
CA GLY A 233 -0.05 -16.86 2.91
C GLY A 233 -0.79 -17.29 4.19
N THR A 234 -0.56 -18.47 4.69
CA THR A 234 -1.33 -19.11 5.77
C THR A 234 -1.39 -18.31 7.08
N LEU A 235 -0.33 -17.58 7.46
CA LEU A 235 -0.37 -16.76 8.69
C LEU A 235 -1.44 -15.67 8.61
N PHE A 236 -1.56 -14.99 7.48
CA PHE A 236 -2.56 -13.92 7.31
C PHE A 236 -3.97 -14.50 7.16
N GLU A 237 -4.09 -15.65 6.51
CA GLU A 237 -5.35 -16.39 6.36
C GLU A 237 -5.84 -16.94 7.70
N GLU A 238 -4.95 -17.43 8.56
CA GLU A 238 -5.29 -17.84 9.94
C GLU A 238 -5.78 -16.66 10.80
N LEU A 239 -5.30 -15.45 10.51
CA LEU A 239 -5.79 -14.22 11.11
C LEU A 239 -7.09 -13.70 10.46
N GLY A 240 -7.67 -14.42 9.51
CA GLY A 240 -8.93 -14.08 8.85
C GLY A 240 -8.82 -13.11 7.67
N PHE A 241 -7.61 -12.82 7.18
CA PHE A 241 -7.41 -11.98 6.00
C PHE A 241 -7.45 -12.81 4.71
N TYR A 242 -8.09 -12.28 3.68
CA TYR A 242 -7.87 -12.78 2.34
C TYR A 242 -6.51 -12.26 1.82
N TYR A 243 -5.58 -13.17 1.58
CA TYR A 243 -4.24 -12.83 1.11
C TYR A 243 -4.16 -12.75 -0.41
N VAL A 244 -3.60 -11.65 -0.91
CA VAL A 244 -3.36 -11.40 -2.35
C VAL A 244 -1.90 -11.05 -2.56
N GLY A 245 -1.21 -11.80 -3.38
CA GLY A 245 0.18 -11.49 -3.72
C GLY A 245 1.13 -12.68 -3.61
N PRO A 246 2.44 -12.43 -3.66
CA PRO A 246 3.07 -11.11 -3.83
C PRO A 246 2.89 -10.52 -5.24
N VAL A 247 2.76 -9.18 -5.32
CA VAL A 247 2.58 -8.41 -6.56
C VAL A 247 3.74 -7.45 -6.74
N ASP A 248 4.26 -7.30 -7.97
CA ASP A 248 5.27 -6.30 -8.27
C ASP A 248 4.68 -4.89 -8.17
N GLY A 249 5.13 -4.11 -7.18
CA GLY A 249 4.66 -2.76 -6.90
C GLY A 249 5.13 -1.70 -7.90
N HIS A 250 6.06 -2.04 -8.78
CA HIS A 250 6.55 -1.15 -9.84
C HIS A 250 5.90 -1.41 -11.20
N ASN A 251 5.12 -2.50 -11.32
CA ASN A 251 4.40 -2.82 -12.54
C ASN A 251 2.93 -2.42 -12.43
N MET A 252 2.59 -1.22 -12.91
CA MET A 252 1.22 -0.70 -12.85
C MET A 252 0.22 -1.50 -13.70
N GLU A 253 0.66 -2.18 -14.75
CA GLU A 253 -0.23 -3.03 -15.57
C GLU A 253 -0.74 -4.24 -14.77
N HIS A 254 0.04 -4.73 -13.81
CA HIS A 254 -0.38 -5.80 -12.90
C HIS A 254 -1.04 -5.28 -11.63
N LEU A 255 -0.49 -4.21 -11.06
CA LEU A 255 -0.92 -3.66 -9.77
C LEU A 255 -2.35 -3.08 -9.85
N ILE A 256 -2.65 -2.30 -10.90
CA ILE A 256 -3.95 -1.64 -11.04
C ILE A 256 -5.11 -2.63 -11.12
N PRO A 257 -5.08 -3.68 -11.95
CA PRO A 257 -6.14 -4.70 -11.95
C PRO A 257 -6.32 -5.40 -10.61
N VAL A 258 -5.22 -5.70 -9.90
CA VAL A 258 -5.27 -6.31 -8.56
C VAL A 258 -5.97 -5.37 -7.58
N LEU A 259 -5.58 -4.10 -7.52
CA LEU A 259 -6.21 -3.12 -6.62
C LEU A 259 -7.68 -2.88 -6.96
N LYS A 260 -8.07 -2.88 -8.25
CA LYS A 260 -9.48 -2.80 -8.66
C LYS A 260 -10.28 -4.00 -8.17
N ASN A 261 -9.76 -5.22 -8.36
CA ASN A 261 -10.42 -6.44 -7.88
C ASN A 261 -10.56 -6.44 -6.36
N VAL A 262 -9.52 -5.96 -5.64
CA VAL A 262 -9.55 -5.83 -4.19
C VAL A 262 -10.56 -4.78 -3.74
N ARG A 263 -10.63 -3.63 -4.41
CA ARG A 263 -11.64 -2.60 -4.15
C ARG A 263 -13.06 -3.14 -4.33
N ASP A 264 -13.29 -3.89 -5.39
CA ASP A 264 -14.61 -4.40 -5.77
C ASP A 264 -14.99 -5.70 -5.02
N ALA A 265 -14.06 -6.30 -4.25
CA ALA A 265 -14.34 -7.46 -3.41
C ALA A 265 -15.24 -7.07 -2.23
N GLY A 266 -16.34 -7.81 -2.05
CA GLY A 266 -17.49 -7.34 -1.26
C GLY A 266 -17.36 -7.39 0.27
N SER A 267 -16.41 -8.14 0.89
CA SER A 267 -16.43 -8.33 2.35
C SER A 267 -15.10 -8.81 2.92
N GLY A 268 -14.93 -8.59 4.22
CA GLY A 268 -13.82 -9.06 5.03
C GLY A 268 -12.52 -8.28 4.85
N PRO A 269 -11.54 -8.50 5.73
CA PRO A 269 -10.25 -7.87 5.62
C PRO A 269 -9.40 -8.53 4.52
N ILE A 270 -8.68 -7.70 3.75
CA ILE A 270 -7.81 -8.15 2.67
C ILE A 270 -6.40 -7.66 2.92
N LEU A 271 -5.41 -8.53 2.74
CA LEU A 271 -4.00 -8.16 2.75
C LEU A 271 -3.42 -8.32 1.34
N VAL A 272 -2.98 -7.21 0.77
CA VAL A 272 -2.27 -7.17 -0.53
C VAL A 272 -0.78 -7.06 -0.25
N HIS A 273 -0.03 -8.10 -0.58
CA HIS A 273 1.42 -8.11 -0.45
C HIS A 273 2.05 -7.56 -1.73
N VAL A 274 2.65 -6.38 -1.62
CA VAL A 274 3.27 -5.65 -2.72
C VAL A 274 4.77 -5.60 -2.50
N VAL A 275 5.54 -6.08 -3.47
CA VAL A 275 7.00 -6.06 -3.43
C VAL A 275 7.50 -4.82 -4.14
N THR A 276 8.34 -4.03 -3.46
CA THR A 276 8.92 -2.80 -4.01
C THR A 276 10.43 -2.76 -3.79
N GLN A 277 11.08 -1.81 -4.41
CA GLN A 277 12.50 -1.54 -4.24
C GLN A 277 12.69 -0.12 -3.72
N LYS A 278 13.27 0.02 -2.54
CA LYS A 278 13.62 1.31 -1.96
C LYS A 278 14.60 2.06 -2.87
N GLY A 279 14.36 3.33 -3.14
CA GLY A 279 15.22 4.13 -4.03
C GLY A 279 14.98 3.94 -5.53
N LYS A 280 13.93 3.21 -5.94
CA LYS A 280 13.62 2.84 -7.32
C LYS A 280 13.67 4.01 -8.31
N GLY A 281 14.39 3.82 -9.43
CA GLY A 281 14.51 4.80 -10.50
C GLY A 281 15.52 5.93 -10.22
N TYR A 282 16.31 5.83 -9.13
CA TYR A 282 17.41 6.74 -8.84
C TYR A 282 18.67 5.95 -8.48
N SER A 283 19.60 5.84 -9.43
CA SER A 283 20.77 4.94 -9.32
C SER A 283 21.63 5.18 -8.08
N HIS A 284 21.76 6.43 -7.62
CA HIS A 284 22.48 6.75 -6.39
C HIS A 284 21.78 6.18 -5.15
N ALA A 285 20.44 6.20 -5.10
CA ALA A 285 19.70 5.61 -4.01
C ALA A 285 19.61 4.08 -4.13
N GLU A 286 19.49 3.54 -5.33
CA GLU A 286 19.44 2.07 -5.55
C GLU A 286 20.74 1.39 -5.13
N ASN A 287 21.88 2.07 -5.25
CA ASN A 287 23.21 1.55 -4.91
C ASN A 287 23.71 1.96 -3.52
N ALA A 288 22.98 2.79 -2.79
CA ALA A 288 23.36 3.22 -1.45
C ALA A 288 23.16 2.09 -0.43
N ALA A 289 24.13 1.91 0.46
CA ALA A 289 24.04 0.89 1.52
C ALA A 289 23.05 1.28 2.63
N ASP A 290 22.73 2.56 2.75
CA ASP A 290 21.91 3.19 3.78
C ASP A 290 20.59 3.79 3.25
N LYS A 291 20.04 3.16 2.23
CA LYS A 291 18.83 3.57 1.47
C LYS A 291 17.69 4.11 2.34
#